data_2189f20da8594e11f5651cd085100931
#
_entry.id   2189f20da8594e11f5651cd085100931
#
_cell.length_a   1.000
_cell.length_b   1.000
_cell.length_c   1.000
_cell.angle_alpha   90.00
_cell.angle_beta   90.00
_cell.angle_gamma   90.00
#
_symmetry.space_group_name_H-M   'P 1'
#
loop_
_entity.id
_entity.type
_entity.pdbx_description
1 polymer ?
#
loop_
_entity_poly.entity_id
_entity_poly.type
_entity_poly.pdbx_seq_one_letter_code
_entity_poly.pdbx_strand_id
1 'polypeptide(L)'
;MKRLAILAAALTALGNPSIMPAQVANEGLANQIIAARQKNAALMKQYSWNCRTELSENGTPKDTRIDTVTRGPDGQPQHTVLNDQSNPLPSGFLRRRVAEQEREKMENYLKQLRTFLHQYTLPTAGAVINFISTTPITPPGPGGLLQLSGSSVVVPNDTVSLSIDAPTRQTRRMTIMTTFQGDEVTVTATFKTLTSGLNYAAYIQINVPDKNLTVLIQNYDYVNQNN
;
A
#
# COMPACT_ATOMS: atom_id res chain seq x y z
N MET A 1 23.96 -68.52 41.64
CA MET A 1 24.58 -68.13 40.36
C MET A 1 23.85 -66.90 39.87
N LYS A 2 24.47 -65.75 40.01
CA LYS A 2 23.89 -64.42 39.76
C LYS A 2 24.14 -64.04 38.30
N ARG A 3 23.11 -63.72 37.51
CA ARG A 3 23.24 -63.13 36.19
C ARG A 3 22.93 -61.64 36.28
N LEU A 4 23.94 -60.85 35.99
CA LEU A 4 23.93 -59.40 35.90
C LEU A 4 23.28 -58.99 34.55
N ALA A 5 22.23 -58.21 34.61
CA ALA A 5 21.62 -57.60 33.44
C ALA A 5 22.19 -56.16 33.28
N ILE A 6 22.88 -55.93 32.17
CA ILE A 6 23.42 -54.61 31.79
C ILE A 6 22.30 -53.82 31.10
N LEU A 7 21.89 -52.74 31.70
CA LEU A 7 20.95 -51.79 31.13
C LEU A 7 21.72 -50.79 30.26
N ALA A 8 21.58 -50.89 28.94
CA ALA A 8 22.12 -49.88 28.01
C ALA A 8 21.14 -48.72 27.90
N ALA A 9 21.48 -47.58 28.44
CA ALA A 9 20.75 -46.32 28.26
C ALA A 9 21.09 -45.75 26.88
N ALA A 10 20.12 -45.83 25.94
CA ALA A 10 20.21 -45.14 24.67
C ALA A 10 19.80 -43.63 24.89
N LEU A 11 20.80 -42.76 24.87
CA LEU A 11 20.59 -41.30 24.83
C LEU A 11 20.10 -40.94 23.41
N THR A 12 18.82 -40.81 23.17
CA THR A 12 18.29 -40.20 21.97
C THR A 12 18.50 -38.70 22.06
N ALA A 13 19.51 -38.21 21.34
CA ALA A 13 19.67 -36.77 21.09
C ALA A 13 18.43 -36.30 20.28
N LEU A 14 17.53 -35.59 20.94
CA LEU A 14 16.47 -34.82 20.29
C LEU A 14 17.18 -33.72 19.49
N GLY A 15 17.38 -33.96 18.21
CA GLY A 15 17.82 -32.93 17.27
C GLY A 15 16.83 -31.78 17.29
N ASN A 16 17.27 -30.61 17.72
CA ASN A 16 16.51 -29.38 17.57
C ASN A 16 16.15 -29.23 16.09
N PRO A 17 14.88 -29.07 15.73
CA PRO A 17 14.55 -28.72 14.36
C PRO A 17 15.19 -27.36 14.08
N SER A 18 16.10 -27.33 13.11
CA SER A 18 16.71 -26.12 12.62
C SER A 18 15.65 -25.26 11.93
N ILE A 19 14.88 -24.47 12.70
CA ILE A 19 13.89 -23.49 12.22
C ILE A 19 14.60 -22.25 11.65
N MET A 20 15.92 -22.20 11.70
CA MET A 20 16.74 -21.02 11.43
C MET A 20 16.87 -20.52 10.00
N PRO A 21 16.82 -21.26 8.90
CA PRO A 21 17.15 -20.64 7.61
C PRO A 21 16.06 -19.74 7.05
N ALA A 22 14.77 -20.03 7.27
CA ALA A 22 13.68 -19.24 6.72
C ALA A 22 13.49 -17.89 7.46
N GLN A 23 13.61 -17.88 8.77
CA GLN A 23 13.46 -16.67 9.57
C GLN A 23 14.58 -15.65 9.31
N VAL A 24 15.84 -16.11 9.24
CA VAL A 24 17.00 -15.26 8.90
C VAL A 24 16.88 -14.71 7.47
N ALA A 25 16.39 -15.51 6.52
CA ALA A 25 16.16 -15.06 5.15
C ALA A 25 15.07 -13.97 5.09
N ASN A 26 14.00 -14.10 5.89
CA ASN A 26 12.92 -13.12 5.95
C ASN A 26 13.36 -11.80 6.59
N GLU A 27 14.16 -11.83 7.66
CA GLU A 27 14.74 -10.63 8.26
C GLU A 27 15.69 -9.90 7.28
N GLY A 28 16.52 -10.64 6.56
CA GLY A 28 17.37 -10.09 5.51
C GLY A 28 16.58 -9.39 4.41
N LEU A 29 15.48 -9.98 3.96
CA LEU A 29 14.58 -9.39 2.97
C LEU A 29 13.89 -8.13 3.53
N ALA A 30 13.39 -8.18 4.77
CA ALA A 30 12.76 -7.03 5.41
C ALA A 30 13.71 -5.83 5.45
N ASN A 31 14.94 -6.03 5.90
CA ASN A 31 15.96 -4.98 5.96
C ASN A 31 16.29 -4.39 4.58
N GLN A 32 16.37 -5.22 3.53
CA GLN A 32 16.60 -4.76 2.16
C GLN A 32 15.42 -3.91 1.64
N ILE A 33 14.18 -4.31 1.92
CA ILE A 33 12.99 -3.54 1.55
C ILE A 33 12.93 -2.21 2.31
N ILE A 34 13.26 -2.21 3.60
CA ILE A 34 13.33 -0.98 4.41
C ILE A 34 14.39 -0.03 3.84
N ALA A 35 15.57 -0.51 3.53
CA ALA A 35 16.65 0.29 2.93
C ALA A 35 16.23 0.88 1.57
N ALA A 36 15.61 0.07 0.70
CA ALA A 36 15.08 0.52 -0.58
C ALA A 36 14.01 1.62 -0.41
N ARG A 37 13.11 1.47 0.56
CA ARG A 37 12.08 2.47 0.88
C ARG A 37 12.68 3.78 1.42
N GLN A 38 13.67 3.69 2.30
CA GLN A 38 14.37 4.88 2.82
C GLN A 38 15.09 5.65 1.71
N LYS A 39 15.80 4.94 0.83
CA LYS A 39 16.43 5.54 -0.36
C LYS A 39 15.39 6.20 -1.25
N ASN A 40 14.27 5.53 -1.51
CA ASN A 40 13.18 6.06 -2.31
C ASN A 40 12.55 7.31 -1.68
N ALA A 41 12.34 7.32 -0.36
CA ALA A 41 11.81 8.47 0.36
C ALA A 41 12.75 9.69 0.29
N ALA A 42 14.06 9.47 0.33
CA ALA A 42 15.06 10.52 0.16
C ALA A 42 15.03 11.10 -1.27
N LEU A 43 14.91 10.25 -2.30
CA LEU A 43 14.73 10.68 -3.68
C LEU A 43 13.43 11.47 -3.87
N MET A 44 12.32 10.99 -3.33
CA MET A 44 11.01 11.63 -3.47
C MET A 44 11.00 13.09 -2.96
N LYS A 45 11.84 13.44 -1.98
CA LYS A 45 11.95 14.81 -1.46
C LYS A 45 12.46 15.81 -2.49
N GLN A 46 13.11 15.32 -3.54
CA GLN A 46 13.72 16.16 -4.59
C GLN A 46 12.76 16.43 -5.76
N TYR A 47 11.54 15.87 -5.72
CA TYR A 47 10.63 15.91 -6.85
C TYR A 47 9.32 16.62 -6.51
N SER A 48 8.83 17.36 -7.49
CA SER A 48 7.42 17.73 -7.63
C SER A 48 6.78 16.86 -8.71
N TRP A 49 5.45 16.72 -8.70
CA TRP A 49 4.71 15.96 -9.70
C TRP A 49 3.28 16.45 -9.81
N ASN A 50 2.62 16.08 -10.88
CA ASN A 50 1.19 16.31 -11.04
C ASN A 50 0.41 15.09 -10.56
N CYS A 51 -0.69 15.34 -9.87
CA CYS A 51 -1.61 14.33 -9.35
C CYS A 51 -3.02 14.61 -9.88
N ARG A 52 -3.56 13.70 -10.70
CA ARG A 52 -4.96 13.71 -11.11
C ARG A 52 -5.74 12.75 -10.25
N THR A 53 -6.79 13.23 -9.61
CA THR A 53 -7.78 12.43 -8.87
C THR A 53 -9.12 12.52 -9.58
N GLU A 54 -9.73 11.39 -9.87
CA GLU A 54 -11.07 11.29 -10.45
C GLU A 54 -11.96 10.45 -9.54
N LEU A 55 -13.12 11.00 -9.19
CA LEU A 55 -14.16 10.33 -8.43
C LEU A 55 -15.31 9.98 -9.37
N SER A 56 -15.69 8.72 -9.42
CA SER A 56 -16.82 8.22 -10.22
C SER A 56 -17.84 7.52 -9.34
N GLU A 57 -19.12 7.78 -9.56
CA GLU A 57 -20.25 7.05 -8.99
C GLU A 57 -21.06 6.41 -10.11
N ASN A 58 -21.45 5.15 -9.93
CA ASN A 58 -22.18 4.39 -10.95
C ASN A 58 -21.50 4.45 -12.34
N GLY A 59 -20.17 4.43 -12.38
CA GLY A 59 -19.38 4.53 -13.60
C GLY A 59 -19.35 5.92 -14.26
N THR A 60 -19.99 6.92 -13.65
CA THR A 60 -20.02 8.31 -14.18
C THR A 60 -19.07 9.19 -13.37
N PRO A 61 -18.10 9.89 -14.02
CA PRO A 61 -17.26 10.86 -13.34
C PRO A 61 -18.09 11.97 -12.69
N LYS A 62 -17.85 12.23 -11.42
CA LYS A 62 -18.53 13.26 -10.60
C LYS A 62 -17.61 14.42 -10.30
N ASP A 63 -16.34 14.12 -10.13
CA ASP A 63 -15.33 15.09 -9.74
C ASP A 63 -13.99 14.72 -10.35
N THR A 64 -13.27 15.71 -10.89
CA THR A 64 -11.91 15.54 -11.39
C THR A 64 -11.07 16.71 -10.92
N ARG A 65 -10.01 16.41 -10.19
CA ARG A 65 -9.09 17.39 -9.66
C ARG A 65 -7.67 17.10 -10.13
N ILE A 66 -6.95 18.15 -10.50
CA ILE A 66 -5.53 18.10 -10.86
C ILE A 66 -4.79 19.04 -9.94
N ASP A 67 -3.81 18.50 -9.23
CA ASP A 67 -2.93 19.23 -8.33
C ASP A 67 -1.47 19.12 -8.80
N THR A 68 -0.68 20.17 -8.61
CA THR A 68 0.77 20.03 -8.49
C THR A 68 1.10 19.73 -7.03
N VAL A 69 1.90 18.69 -6.80
CA VAL A 69 2.34 18.28 -5.48
C VAL A 69 3.82 18.65 -5.34
N THR A 70 4.13 19.42 -4.33
CA THR A 70 5.50 19.79 -3.93
C THR A 70 5.78 19.33 -2.51
N ARG A 71 7.00 19.45 -2.04
CA ARG A 71 7.35 19.20 -0.64
C ARG A 71 7.54 20.53 0.08
N GLY A 72 6.81 20.70 1.18
CA GLY A 72 7.02 21.82 2.08
C GLY A 72 8.33 21.72 2.86
N PRO A 73 8.69 22.79 3.58
CA PRO A 73 9.90 22.81 4.42
C PRO A 73 9.90 21.71 5.51
N ASP A 74 8.72 21.28 5.95
CA ASP A 74 8.50 20.19 6.88
C ASP A 74 8.58 18.78 6.24
N GLY A 75 8.83 18.74 4.92
CA GLY A 75 8.88 17.51 4.12
C GLY A 75 7.52 16.90 3.81
N GLN A 76 6.41 17.55 4.24
CA GLN A 76 5.06 17.07 3.92
C GLN A 76 4.65 17.47 2.50
N PRO A 77 3.82 16.67 1.82
CA PRO A 77 3.29 17.02 0.51
C PRO A 77 2.33 18.22 0.63
N GLN A 78 2.58 19.24 -0.20
CA GLN A 78 1.72 20.40 -0.37
C GLN A 78 1.06 20.33 -1.75
N HIS A 79 -0.25 20.53 -1.78
CA HIS A 79 -1.05 20.44 -2.99
C HIS A 79 -1.45 21.86 -3.46
N THR A 80 -1.08 22.19 -4.70
CA THR A 80 -1.56 23.40 -5.39
C THR A 80 -2.52 22.97 -6.48
N VAL A 81 -3.77 23.40 -6.37
CA VAL A 81 -4.83 23.06 -7.34
C VAL A 81 -4.53 23.74 -8.67
N LEU A 82 -4.40 22.95 -9.74
CA LEU A 82 -4.31 23.44 -11.12
C LEU A 82 -5.67 23.48 -11.79
N ASN A 83 -6.50 22.48 -11.54
CA ASN A 83 -7.84 22.35 -12.11
C ASN A 83 -8.74 21.60 -11.14
N ASP A 84 -9.98 22.06 -11.02
CA ASP A 84 -11.03 21.43 -10.22
C ASP A 84 -12.32 21.47 -11.02
N GLN A 85 -12.80 20.31 -11.46
CA GLN A 85 -14.02 20.14 -12.24
C GLN A 85 -15.01 19.31 -11.44
N SER A 86 -15.74 19.96 -10.57
CA SER A 86 -16.85 19.33 -9.85
C SER A 86 -18.16 19.53 -10.62
N ASN A 87 -19.03 18.53 -10.58
CA ASN A 87 -20.37 18.67 -11.14
C ASN A 87 -21.13 19.78 -10.40
N PRO A 88 -21.82 20.68 -11.14
CA PRO A 88 -22.57 21.76 -10.54
C PRO A 88 -23.73 21.20 -9.69
N LEU A 89 -24.01 21.88 -8.58
CA LEU A 89 -25.14 21.55 -7.74
C LEU A 89 -26.48 21.82 -8.51
N PRO A 90 -27.51 21.00 -8.28
CA PRO A 90 -28.79 21.16 -8.94
C PRO A 90 -29.45 22.52 -8.58
N SER A 91 -30.23 23.07 -9.50
CA SER A 91 -31.02 24.27 -9.27
C SER A 91 -32.21 23.98 -8.33
N GLY A 92 -32.60 24.98 -7.52
CA GLY A 92 -33.70 24.91 -6.56
C GLY A 92 -33.24 24.65 -5.12
N PHE A 93 -33.71 25.45 -4.17
CA PHE A 93 -33.25 25.52 -2.79
C PHE A 93 -33.26 24.17 -2.07
N LEU A 94 -34.33 23.40 -2.14
CA LEU A 94 -34.41 22.10 -1.44
C LEU A 94 -33.52 21.05 -2.07
N ARG A 95 -33.46 20.96 -3.41
CA ARG A 95 -32.61 20.00 -4.13
C ARG A 95 -31.14 20.29 -3.89
N ARG A 96 -30.78 21.57 -3.90
CA ARG A 96 -29.41 22.01 -3.62
C ARG A 96 -28.98 21.61 -2.21
N ARG A 97 -29.80 21.85 -1.20
CA ARG A 97 -29.52 21.51 0.20
C ARG A 97 -29.31 20.00 0.39
N VAL A 98 -30.12 19.17 -0.25
CA VAL A 98 -29.93 17.70 -0.21
C VAL A 98 -28.62 17.29 -0.88
N ALA A 99 -28.33 17.83 -2.05
CA ALA A 99 -27.10 17.52 -2.77
C ALA A 99 -25.85 18.00 -2.01
N GLU A 100 -25.89 19.14 -1.33
CA GLU A 100 -24.83 19.63 -0.45
C GLU A 100 -24.59 18.67 0.73
N GLN A 101 -25.64 18.19 1.38
CA GLN A 101 -25.53 17.22 2.47
C GLN A 101 -24.96 15.86 2.00
N GLU A 102 -25.37 15.37 0.85
CA GLU A 102 -24.85 14.12 0.29
C GLU A 102 -23.36 14.27 -0.11
N ARG A 103 -22.98 15.42 -0.68
CA ARG A 103 -21.58 15.73 -0.99
C ARG A 103 -20.75 15.76 0.29
N GLU A 104 -21.19 16.44 1.34
CA GLU A 104 -20.49 16.52 2.62
C GLU A 104 -20.31 15.12 3.26
N LYS A 105 -21.33 14.29 3.23
CA LYS A 105 -21.24 12.89 3.71
C LYS A 105 -20.19 12.09 2.92
N MET A 106 -20.17 12.23 1.60
CA MET A 106 -19.21 11.55 0.73
C MET A 106 -17.77 12.04 1.00
N GLU A 107 -17.56 13.35 1.11
CA GLU A 107 -16.25 13.93 1.45
C GLU A 107 -15.74 13.44 2.81
N ASN A 108 -16.61 13.37 3.82
CA ASN A 108 -16.27 12.84 5.14
C ASN A 108 -15.94 11.34 5.07
N TYR A 109 -16.70 10.55 4.32
CA TYR A 109 -16.41 9.13 4.09
C TYR A 109 -15.05 8.94 3.44
N LEU A 110 -14.76 9.65 2.36
CA LEU A 110 -13.48 9.57 1.63
C LEU A 110 -12.29 10.00 2.49
N LYS A 111 -12.46 11.03 3.30
CA LYS A 111 -11.44 11.49 4.25
C LYS A 111 -11.11 10.40 5.28
N GLN A 112 -12.12 9.76 5.85
CA GLN A 112 -11.93 8.68 6.81
C GLN A 112 -11.35 7.43 6.15
N LEU A 113 -11.84 7.06 4.95
CA LEU A 113 -11.31 5.95 4.15
C LEU A 113 -9.82 6.15 3.83
N ARG A 114 -9.42 7.37 3.43
CA ARG A 114 -8.01 7.71 3.19
C ARG A 114 -7.16 7.48 4.44
N THR A 115 -7.62 7.94 5.59
CA THR A 115 -6.92 7.76 6.87
C THR A 115 -6.79 6.28 7.23
N PHE A 116 -7.85 5.50 7.03
CA PHE A 116 -7.85 4.06 7.24
C PHE A 116 -6.86 3.35 6.30
N LEU A 117 -6.92 3.63 4.99
CA LEU A 117 -6.05 3.02 4.00
C LEU A 117 -4.56 3.37 4.20
N HIS A 118 -4.25 4.50 4.83
CA HIS A 118 -2.87 4.85 5.15
C HIS A 118 -2.17 3.82 6.04
N GLN A 119 -2.90 3.08 6.87
CA GLN A 119 -2.34 2.03 7.74
C GLN A 119 -1.72 0.88 6.93
N TYR A 120 -2.23 0.61 5.73
CA TYR A 120 -1.72 -0.42 4.81
C TYR A 120 -0.41 -0.03 4.11
N THR A 121 0.02 1.22 4.21
CA THR A 121 1.31 1.64 3.63
C THR A 121 2.51 1.13 4.42
N LEU A 122 2.30 0.42 5.54
CA LEU A 122 3.33 -0.08 6.45
C LEU A 122 4.31 1.04 6.81
N PRO A 123 3.86 2.10 7.53
CA PRO A 123 4.59 3.37 7.63
C PRO A 123 5.89 3.27 8.44
N THR A 124 6.06 2.22 9.24
CA THR A 124 7.25 2.02 10.09
C THR A 124 8.06 0.81 9.67
N ALA A 125 9.36 0.80 10.01
CA ALA A 125 10.22 -0.36 9.80
C ALA A 125 9.67 -1.60 10.53
N GLY A 126 9.17 -1.42 11.76
CA GLY A 126 8.55 -2.51 12.53
C GLY A 126 7.34 -3.13 11.84
N ALA A 127 6.47 -2.31 11.21
CA ALA A 127 5.34 -2.81 10.44
C ALA A 127 5.78 -3.63 9.22
N VAL A 128 6.85 -3.22 8.53
CA VAL A 128 7.43 -3.97 7.41
C VAL A 128 8.01 -5.30 7.88
N ILE A 129 8.77 -5.30 8.97
CA ILE A 129 9.34 -6.53 9.55
C ILE A 129 8.22 -7.50 9.96
N ASN A 130 7.23 -7.02 10.69
CA ASN A 130 6.09 -7.83 11.12
C ASN A 130 5.35 -8.44 9.92
N PHE A 131 5.02 -7.63 8.92
CA PHE A 131 4.36 -8.11 7.71
C PHE A 131 5.16 -9.21 7.01
N ILE A 132 6.48 -9.02 6.80
CA ILE A 132 7.33 -9.98 6.10
C ILE A 132 7.54 -11.25 6.93
N SER A 133 7.64 -11.15 8.26
CA SER A 133 7.82 -12.32 9.13
C SER A 133 6.59 -13.23 9.19
N THR A 134 5.40 -12.66 8.99
CA THR A 134 4.12 -13.39 9.05
C THR A 134 3.55 -13.78 7.68
N THR A 135 4.18 -13.31 6.60
CA THR A 135 3.66 -13.46 5.23
C THR A 135 4.42 -14.55 4.47
N PRO A 136 3.72 -15.49 3.81
CA PRO A 136 4.35 -16.40 2.86
C PRO A 136 5.03 -15.63 1.71
N ILE A 137 6.26 -16.01 1.41
CA ILE A 137 7.05 -15.43 0.33
C ILE A 137 7.14 -16.46 -0.80
N THR A 138 6.59 -16.11 -1.96
CA THR A 138 6.74 -16.92 -3.16
C THR A 138 8.02 -16.50 -3.87
N PRO A 139 8.93 -17.44 -4.19
CA PRO A 139 10.14 -17.16 -4.94
C PRO A 139 9.87 -16.45 -6.27
N PRO A 140 10.87 -15.71 -6.81
CA PRO A 140 10.68 -15.00 -8.06
C PRO A 140 10.29 -15.94 -9.18
N GLY A 141 9.11 -15.67 -9.77
CA GLY A 141 8.65 -16.33 -11.00
C GLY A 141 9.27 -15.70 -12.25
N PRO A 142 8.78 -16.09 -13.46
CA PRO A 142 9.13 -15.42 -14.70
C PRO A 142 8.89 -13.92 -14.56
N GLY A 143 9.93 -13.09 -14.81
CA GLY A 143 9.87 -11.63 -14.62
C GLY A 143 10.51 -11.13 -13.33
N GLY A 144 11.07 -11.99 -12.49
CA GLY A 144 11.90 -11.61 -11.33
C GLY A 144 11.13 -10.92 -10.19
N LEU A 145 9.81 -11.16 -10.06
CA LEU A 145 8.98 -10.58 -9.02
C LEU A 145 8.80 -11.54 -7.84
N LEU A 146 9.14 -11.06 -6.65
CA LEU A 146 8.75 -11.68 -5.38
C LEU A 146 7.28 -11.37 -5.11
N GLN A 147 6.50 -12.37 -4.72
CA GLN A 147 5.12 -12.20 -4.27
C GLN A 147 5.02 -12.40 -2.78
N LEU A 148 4.41 -11.43 -2.09
CA LEU A 148 4.10 -11.50 -0.67
C LEU A 148 2.59 -11.33 -0.52
N SER A 149 1.94 -12.19 0.25
CA SER A 149 0.49 -12.08 0.51
C SER A 149 0.22 -12.36 1.97
N GLY A 150 -0.13 -11.31 2.71
CA GLY A 150 -0.51 -11.35 4.12
C GLY A 150 -2.02 -11.23 4.31
N SER A 151 -2.53 -11.83 5.37
CA SER A 151 -3.92 -11.72 5.81
C SER A 151 -3.99 -11.14 7.22
N SER A 152 -5.12 -10.50 7.54
CA SER A 152 -5.35 -9.85 8.85
C SER A 152 -4.22 -8.89 9.23
N VAL A 153 -3.82 -8.02 8.27
CA VAL A 153 -2.66 -7.10 8.40
C VAL A 153 -3.03 -5.89 9.25
N VAL A 154 -4.21 -5.32 9.04
CA VAL A 154 -4.73 -4.14 9.77
C VAL A 154 -6.03 -4.47 10.48
N VAL A 155 -6.96 -5.16 9.80
CA VAL A 155 -8.22 -5.62 10.38
C VAL A 155 -8.42 -7.12 10.08
N PRO A 156 -9.26 -7.83 10.87
CA PRO A 156 -9.56 -9.23 10.59
C PRO A 156 -10.08 -9.45 9.16
N ASN A 157 -9.61 -10.52 8.51
CA ASN A 157 -9.97 -10.95 7.16
C ASN A 157 -9.56 -10.02 6.01
N ASP A 158 -8.79 -8.97 6.27
CA ASP A 158 -8.17 -8.24 5.17
C ASP A 158 -7.06 -9.05 4.49
N THR A 159 -6.70 -8.67 3.29
CA THR A 159 -5.54 -9.21 2.58
C THR A 159 -4.71 -8.11 1.95
N VAL A 160 -3.40 -8.25 2.02
CA VAL A 160 -2.44 -7.37 1.36
C VAL A 160 -1.51 -8.21 0.51
N SER A 161 -1.48 -7.96 -0.79
CA SER A 161 -0.57 -8.61 -1.73
C SER A 161 0.40 -7.58 -2.31
N LEU A 162 1.70 -7.90 -2.28
CA LEU A 162 2.77 -7.08 -2.82
C LEU A 162 3.54 -7.87 -3.88
N SER A 163 3.76 -7.25 -5.04
CA SER A 163 4.71 -7.71 -6.05
C SER A 163 5.93 -6.81 -5.96
N ILE A 164 7.09 -7.38 -5.67
CA ILE A 164 8.34 -6.67 -5.44
C ILE A 164 9.39 -7.14 -6.43
N ASP A 165 10.04 -6.21 -7.07
CA ASP A 165 11.18 -6.48 -7.95
C ASP A 165 12.33 -7.10 -7.13
N ALA A 166 12.73 -8.31 -7.48
CA ALA A 166 13.70 -9.06 -6.68
C ALA A 166 15.09 -8.41 -6.61
N PRO A 167 15.66 -7.84 -7.70
CA PRO A 167 16.95 -7.16 -7.65
C PRO A 167 16.91 -5.84 -6.85
N THR A 168 15.93 -4.98 -7.09
CA THR A 168 15.89 -3.61 -6.55
C THR A 168 15.12 -3.48 -5.24
N ARG A 169 14.36 -4.51 -4.84
CA ARG A 169 13.43 -4.50 -3.69
C ARG A 169 12.36 -3.42 -3.77
N GLN A 170 12.10 -2.89 -4.96
CA GLN A 170 11.06 -1.89 -5.20
C GLN A 170 9.71 -2.55 -5.45
N THR A 171 8.65 -1.97 -4.88
CA THR A 171 7.29 -2.42 -5.13
C THR A 171 6.89 -2.14 -6.58
N ARG A 172 6.28 -3.11 -7.26
CA ARG A 172 5.72 -2.98 -8.61
C ARG A 172 4.21 -2.93 -8.60
N ARG A 173 3.59 -3.67 -7.70
CA ARG A 173 2.14 -3.69 -7.52
C ARG A 173 1.79 -3.92 -6.06
N MET A 174 0.71 -3.32 -5.61
CA MET A 174 0.08 -3.59 -4.31
C MET A 174 -1.41 -3.78 -4.54
N THR A 175 -1.99 -4.79 -3.90
CA THR A 175 -3.44 -4.99 -3.85
C THR A 175 -3.84 -5.15 -2.40
N ILE A 176 -4.90 -4.45 -1.99
CA ILE A 176 -5.50 -4.54 -0.67
C ILE A 176 -6.96 -4.92 -0.88
N MET A 177 -7.44 -5.91 -0.14
CA MET A 177 -8.86 -6.22 -0.01
C MET A 177 -9.20 -6.13 1.47
N THR A 178 -10.18 -5.30 1.81
CA THR A 178 -10.54 -5.00 3.21
C THR A 178 -11.99 -4.58 3.33
N THR A 179 -12.45 -4.31 4.54
CA THR A 179 -13.76 -3.73 4.82
C THR A 179 -13.59 -2.42 5.59
N PHE A 180 -14.38 -1.42 5.24
CA PHE A 180 -14.41 -0.12 5.91
C PHE A 180 -15.84 0.31 6.17
N GLN A 181 -16.22 0.50 7.44
CA GLN A 181 -17.60 0.83 7.87
C GLN A 181 -18.67 -0.15 7.35
N GLY A 182 -18.28 -1.42 7.14
CA GLY A 182 -19.15 -2.47 6.61
C GLY A 182 -19.13 -2.61 5.09
N ASP A 183 -18.55 -1.64 4.35
CA ASP A 183 -18.41 -1.70 2.90
C ASP A 183 -17.16 -2.49 2.49
N GLU A 184 -17.23 -3.30 1.43
CA GLU A 184 -16.05 -3.90 0.81
C GLU A 184 -15.21 -2.83 0.11
N VAL A 185 -13.89 -2.90 0.30
CA VAL A 185 -12.93 -1.97 -0.32
C VAL A 185 -11.80 -2.75 -0.97
N THR A 186 -11.59 -2.50 -2.26
CA THR A 186 -10.43 -3.01 -3.00
C THR A 186 -9.56 -1.85 -3.44
N VAL A 187 -8.25 -1.93 -3.14
CA VAL A 187 -7.25 -0.97 -3.63
C VAL A 187 -6.24 -1.70 -4.50
N THR A 188 -5.97 -1.16 -5.68
CA THR A 188 -4.87 -1.61 -6.53
C THR A 188 -3.96 -0.44 -6.84
N ALA A 189 -2.66 -0.57 -6.53
CA ALA A 189 -1.64 0.41 -6.88
C ALA A 189 -0.59 -0.21 -7.79
N THR A 190 -0.27 0.48 -8.89
CA THR A 190 0.80 0.12 -9.82
C THR A 190 1.92 1.14 -9.73
N PHE A 191 3.15 0.64 -9.62
CA PHE A 191 4.34 1.47 -9.43
C PHE A 191 5.19 1.51 -10.68
N LYS A 192 5.80 2.68 -10.94
CA LYS A 192 6.79 2.91 -12.00
C LYS A 192 8.07 3.44 -11.39
N THR A 193 9.18 3.28 -12.12
CA THR A 193 10.48 3.79 -11.71
C THR A 193 11.00 4.76 -12.77
N LEU A 194 11.41 5.95 -12.35
CA LEU A 194 12.10 6.91 -13.21
C LEU A 194 13.55 6.46 -13.47
N THR A 195 14.19 7.04 -14.47
CA THR A 195 15.62 6.80 -14.77
C THR A 195 16.55 7.14 -13.60
N SER A 196 16.15 8.05 -12.73
CA SER A 196 16.85 8.38 -11.48
C SER A 196 16.77 7.29 -10.40
N GLY A 197 15.96 6.25 -10.62
CA GLY A 197 15.68 5.19 -9.64
C GLY A 197 14.52 5.51 -8.68
N LEU A 198 13.87 6.69 -8.79
CA LEU A 198 12.69 7.01 -8.00
C LEU A 198 11.54 6.07 -8.37
N ASN A 199 11.06 5.29 -7.40
CA ASN A 199 9.88 4.43 -7.51
C ASN A 199 8.65 5.14 -6.92
N TYR A 200 7.56 5.20 -7.67
CA TYR A 200 6.35 5.95 -7.29
C TYR A 200 5.08 5.20 -7.71
N ALA A 201 4.00 5.38 -6.96
CA ALA A 201 2.68 4.88 -7.33
C ALA A 201 2.16 5.70 -8.52
N ALA A 202 2.28 5.16 -9.72
CA ALA A 202 1.88 5.86 -10.94
C ALA A 202 0.35 5.86 -11.11
N TYR A 203 -0.31 4.79 -10.62
CA TYR A 203 -1.74 4.62 -10.76
C TYR A 203 -2.28 3.91 -9.52
N ILE A 204 -3.33 4.46 -8.92
CA ILE A 204 -4.04 3.88 -7.80
C ILE A 204 -5.52 3.87 -8.13
N GLN A 205 -6.16 2.73 -7.93
CA GLN A 205 -7.61 2.57 -8.05
C GLN A 205 -8.15 2.08 -6.71
N ILE A 206 -9.18 2.76 -6.21
CA ILE A 206 -9.94 2.37 -5.02
C ILE A 206 -11.36 2.11 -5.48
N ASN A 207 -11.89 0.91 -5.21
CA ASN A 207 -13.27 0.53 -5.51
C ASN A 207 -14.00 0.24 -4.20
N VAL A 208 -15.22 0.77 -4.10
CA VAL A 208 -16.18 0.50 -3.02
C VAL A 208 -17.49 0.09 -3.68
N PRO A 209 -17.66 -1.22 -4.02
CA PRO A 209 -18.81 -1.72 -4.79
C PRO A 209 -20.16 -1.39 -4.16
N ASP A 210 -20.28 -1.49 -2.83
CA ASP A 210 -21.51 -1.21 -2.09
C ASP A 210 -22.01 0.24 -2.24
N LYS A 211 -21.10 1.14 -2.59
CA LYS A 211 -21.41 2.56 -2.87
C LYS A 211 -21.35 2.88 -4.37
N ASN A 212 -21.10 1.88 -5.22
CA ASN A 212 -20.84 2.10 -6.65
C ASN A 212 -19.77 3.19 -6.89
N LEU A 213 -18.76 3.25 -6.01
CA LEU A 213 -17.77 4.30 -5.95
C LEU A 213 -16.43 3.81 -6.48
N THR A 214 -15.79 4.58 -7.36
CA THR A 214 -14.43 4.37 -7.83
C THR A 214 -13.64 5.68 -7.69
N VAL A 215 -12.45 5.60 -7.08
CA VAL A 215 -11.48 6.70 -7.07
C VAL A 215 -10.26 6.26 -7.87
N LEU A 216 -9.88 7.06 -8.88
CA LEU A 216 -8.68 6.89 -9.67
C LEU A 216 -7.69 8.00 -9.33
N ILE A 217 -6.45 7.63 -9.04
CA ILE A 217 -5.36 8.58 -8.81
C ILE A 217 -4.23 8.27 -9.78
N GLN A 218 -3.78 9.27 -10.51
CA GLN A 218 -2.64 9.20 -11.43
C GLN A 218 -1.60 10.21 -11.00
N ASN A 219 -0.36 9.76 -10.79
CA ASN A 219 0.79 10.61 -10.53
C ASN A 219 1.72 10.59 -11.75
N TYR A 220 2.06 11.75 -12.27
CA TYR A 220 2.79 11.92 -13.53
C TYR A 220 3.61 13.22 -13.55
N ASP A 221 4.41 13.44 -14.59
CA ASP A 221 5.22 14.64 -14.79
C ASP A 221 6.12 14.98 -13.59
N TYR A 222 6.91 13.99 -13.17
CA TYR A 222 7.89 14.18 -12.09
C TYR A 222 9.03 15.07 -12.54
N VAL A 223 9.22 16.18 -11.84
CA VAL A 223 10.29 17.17 -12.09
C VAL A 223 11.21 17.21 -10.89
N ASN A 224 12.52 17.04 -11.11
CA ASN A 224 13.54 17.22 -10.08
C ASN A 224 13.70 18.70 -9.78
N GLN A 225 13.59 19.09 -8.51
CA GLN A 225 13.66 20.49 -8.06
C GLN A 225 15.10 20.98 -7.83
N ASN A 226 16.08 20.08 -7.93
CA ASN A 226 17.50 20.39 -7.75
C ASN A 226 18.26 20.57 -9.07
N ASN A 227 17.56 20.56 -10.22
CA ASN A 227 18.15 20.76 -11.55
C ASN A 227 17.77 22.13 -12.09
#